data_c3f94f63863046f42c0682f539c22489
#
_entry.id   c3f94f63863046f42c0682f539c22489
#
_cell.length_a   1.000
_cell.length_b   1.000
_cell.length_c   1.000
_cell.angle_alpha   90.00
_cell.angle_beta   90.00
_cell.angle_gamma   90.00
#
_symmetry.space_group_name_H-M   'P 1'
#
loop_
_entity.id
_entity.type
_entity.pdbx_description
1 polymer ?
#
loop_
_entity_poly.entity_id
_entity_poly.type
_entity_poly.pdbx_seq_one_letter_code
_entity_poly.pdbx_strand_id
1 'polypeptide(L)'
;VRRNLGGGLLALLLLATTAASGDLVVTREDGAEIARLAVPDGDGWCVLWHHSVQGFEVSDCYENRGGHMVLVRSHLPDFAAGLDHIPGRGRQVSDGQGGYWILDIDEPVPGDAYVLRPGRGAVDHRLRVGETTVSLSQAAPRARLRIELTGSED
;
A
#
# COMPACT_ATOMS: atom_id res chain seq x y z
N VAL A 1 -39.20 20.94 54.78
CA VAL A 1 -38.24 19.96 54.36
C VAL A 1 -37.94 20.19 52.86
N ARG A 2 -36.81 20.80 52.52
CA ARG A 2 -36.37 21.01 51.09
C ARG A 2 -35.34 19.94 50.78
N ARG A 3 -35.61 19.08 49.80
CA ARG A 3 -34.65 18.11 49.25
C ARG A 3 -33.98 18.74 48.04
N ASN A 4 -32.68 19.04 48.15
CA ASN A 4 -31.84 19.39 47.03
C ASN A 4 -31.43 18.09 46.29
N LEU A 5 -31.86 17.98 45.03
CA LEU A 5 -31.36 16.97 44.08
C LEU A 5 -30.18 17.60 43.35
N GLY A 6 -28.97 17.23 43.77
CA GLY A 6 -27.72 17.57 43.04
C GLY A 6 -27.64 16.64 41.80
N GLY A 7 -27.86 17.21 40.63
CA GLY A 7 -27.54 16.54 39.36
C GLY A 7 -26.07 16.61 39.07
N GLY A 8 -25.38 15.48 39.19
CA GLY A 8 -23.98 15.36 38.74
C GLY A 8 -23.93 15.25 37.21
N LEU A 9 -23.33 16.24 36.57
CA LEU A 9 -23.03 16.23 35.15
C LEU A 9 -21.82 15.34 34.92
N LEU A 10 -22.03 14.15 34.36
CA LEU A 10 -20.95 13.25 33.97
C LEU A 10 -20.37 13.74 32.63
N ALA A 11 -19.22 14.40 32.67
CA ALA A 11 -18.51 14.82 31.47
C ALA A 11 -17.85 13.59 30.83
N LEU A 12 -18.36 13.14 29.69
CA LEU A 12 -17.76 12.09 28.88
C LEU A 12 -16.56 12.68 28.13
N LEU A 13 -15.34 12.40 28.60
CA LEU A 13 -14.11 12.72 27.86
C LEU A 13 -14.01 11.77 26.64
N LEU A 14 -14.29 12.29 25.46
CA LEU A 14 -13.96 11.64 24.19
C LEU A 14 -12.42 11.78 23.99
N LEU A 15 -11.70 10.70 24.24
CA LEU A 15 -10.29 10.56 23.84
C LEU A 15 -10.27 10.40 22.31
N ALA A 16 -9.94 11.46 21.60
CA ALA A 16 -9.63 11.38 20.17
C ALA A 16 -8.28 10.65 20.06
N THR A 17 -8.30 9.39 19.61
CA THR A 17 -7.08 8.69 19.19
C THR A 17 -6.65 9.32 17.86
N THR A 18 -5.57 10.09 17.87
CA THR A 18 -4.90 10.50 16.63
C THR A 18 -4.31 9.25 15.98
N ALA A 19 -4.88 8.81 14.87
CA ALA A 19 -4.23 7.79 14.06
C ALA A 19 -2.86 8.33 13.62
N ALA A 20 -1.80 7.54 13.80
CA ALA A 20 -0.48 7.91 13.33
C ALA A 20 -0.57 8.14 11.82
N SER A 21 -0.25 9.36 11.37
CA SER A 21 -0.25 9.67 9.95
C SER A 21 1.05 9.13 9.35
N GLY A 22 0.97 8.55 8.16
CA GLY A 22 2.13 8.14 7.37
C GLY A 22 1.97 8.68 5.95
N ASP A 23 3.09 8.93 5.29
CA ASP A 23 3.12 9.30 3.88
C ASP A 23 3.86 8.25 3.07
N LEU A 24 3.28 7.83 1.97
CA LEU A 24 3.98 7.09 0.93
C LEU A 24 4.68 8.09 0.01
N VAL A 25 6.01 8.14 0.09
CA VAL A 25 6.84 9.08 -0.66
C VAL A 25 7.55 8.34 -1.78
N VAL A 26 7.47 8.88 -2.98
CA VAL A 26 8.18 8.38 -4.16
C VAL A 26 9.26 9.37 -4.56
N THR A 27 10.51 8.96 -4.47
CA THR A 27 11.67 9.77 -4.86
C THR A 27 12.45 9.13 -5.99
N ARG A 28 12.95 9.95 -6.90
CA ARG A 28 13.89 9.56 -7.95
C ARG A 28 15.31 9.58 -7.41
N GLU A 29 16.25 8.86 -8.06
CA GLU A 29 17.65 8.74 -7.64
C GLU A 29 18.41 10.07 -7.53
N ASP A 30 17.94 11.14 -8.17
CA ASP A 30 18.48 12.49 -8.05
C ASP A 30 17.87 13.30 -6.88
N GLY A 31 17.04 12.65 -6.05
CA GLY A 31 16.37 13.26 -4.90
C GLY A 31 15.04 13.98 -5.23
N ALA A 32 14.64 14.02 -6.49
CA ALA A 32 13.37 14.66 -6.85
C ALA A 32 12.17 13.84 -6.34
N GLU A 33 11.29 14.47 -5.58
CA GLU A 33 10.01 13.89 -5.17
C GLU A 33 9.05 13.82 -6.37
N ILE A 34 8.56 12.62 -6.67
CA ILE A 34 7.63 12.35 -7.78
C ILE A 34 6.19 12.36 -7.29
N ALA A 35 5.96 11.83 -6.09
CA ALA A 35 4.64 11.80 -5.46
C ALA A 35 4.76 11.69 -3.94
N ARG A 36 3.76 12.22 -3.24
CA ARG A 36 3.53 12.06 -1.82
C ARG A 36 2.05 11.81 -1.60
N LEU A 37 1.69 10.69 -0.96
CA LEU A 37 0.33 10.25 -0.76
C LEU A 37 0.14 9.88 0.71
N ALA A 38 -0.86 10.48 1.37
CA ALA A 38 -1.17 10.14 2.75
C ALA A 38 -1.66 8.69 2.86
N VAL A 39 -1.05 7.92 3.75
CA VAL A 39 -1.43 6.54 4.08
C VAL A 39 -1.43 6.40 5.61
N PRO A 40 -2.51 6.82 6.28
CA PRO A 40 -2.66 6.65 7.72
C PRO A 40 -2.47 5.20 8.18
N ASP A 41 -2.20 5.01 9.47
CA ASP A 41 -2.12 3.68 10.07
C ASP A 41 -3.41 2.87 9.83
N GLY A 42 -3.27 1.64 9.37
CA GLY A 42 -4.35 0.75 8.95
C GLY A 42 -4.79 0.93 7.49
N ASP A 43 -4.40 2.01 6.82
CA ASP A 43 -4.65 2.20 5.38
C ASP A 43 -3.59 1.51 4.52
N GLY A 44 -3.90 1.33 3.24
CA GLY A 44 -3.00 0.63 2.33
C GLY A 44 -2.93 1.24 0.93
N TRP A 45 -1.99 0.72 0.16
CA TRP A 45 -1.81 1.06 -1.25
C TRP A 45 -1.45 -0.17 -2.07
N CYS A 46 -1.60 -0.07 -3.39
CA CYS A 46 -1.14 -1.11 -4.31
C CYS A 46 -0.22 -0.53 -5.37
N VAL A 47 0.80 -1.29 -5.74
CA VAL A 47 1.53 -1.13 -6.99
C VAL A 47 0.87 -2.01 -8.03
N LEU A 48 0.51 -1.44 -9.18
CA LEU A 48 -0.13 -2.15 -10.28
C LEU A 48 0.73 -2.03 -11.52
N TRP A 49 0.79 -3.10 -12.32
CA TRP A 49 1.44 -3.06 -13.63
C TRP A 49 0.88 -4.15 -14.54
N HIS A 50 1.08 -4.00 -15.84
CA HIS A 50 0.73 -5.06 -16.78
C HIS A 50 1.93 -5.98 -17.01
N HIS A 51 1.71 -7.28 -16.94
CA HIS A 51 2.71 -8.27 -17.29
C HIS A 51 3.14 -8.08 -18.75
N SER A 52 4.45 -7.94 -19.00
CA SER A 52 4.99 -7.49 -20.29
C SER A 52 4.69 -8.39 -21.47
N VAL A 53 4.35 -9.66 -21.24
CA VAL A 53 4.07 -10.66 -22.28
C VAL A 53 2.57 -10.92 -22.41
N GLN A 54 1.85 -11.08 -21.31
CA GLN A 54 0.44 -11.48 -21.30
C GLN A 54 -0.54 -10.30 -21.22
N GLY A 55 -0.06 -9.08 -20.91
CA GLY A 55 -0.90 -7.91 -20.74
C GLY A 55 -1.85 -7.94 -19.51
N PHE A 56 -1.77 -8.98 -18.70
CA PHE A 56 -2.57 -9.14 -17.49
C PHE A 56 -2.12 -8.13 -16.42
N GLU A 57 -3.06 -7.56 -15.67
CA GLU A 57 -2.72 -6.68 -14.55
C GLU A 57 -2.26 -7.48 -13.34
N VAL A 58 -1.06 -7.18 -12.87
CA VAL A 58 -0.45 -7.69 -11.64
C VAL A 58 -0.54 -6.60 -10.59
N SER A 59 -0.72 -6.97 -9.33
CA SER A 59 -0.66 -6.01 -8.24
C SER A 59 -0.04 -6.61 -6.97
N ASP A 60 0.80 -5.80 -6.31
CA ASP A 60 1.24 -6.01 -4.93
C ASP A 60 0.63 -4.93 -4.05
N CYS A 61 -0.06 -5.34 -2.98
CA CYS A 61 -0.73 -4.43 -2.08
C CYS A 61 -0.11 -4.50 -0.69
N TYR A 62 0.14 -3.32 -0.15
CA TYR A 62 0.78 -3.08 1.13
C TYR A 62 -0.17 -2.38 2.09
N GLU A 63 0.16 -2.42 3.37
CA GLU A 63 -0.54 -1.76 4.45
C GLU A 63 0.45 -1.00 5.33
N ASN A 64 0.04 0.16 5.84
CA ASN A 64 0.74 0.84 6.92
C ASN A 64 0.26 0.22 8.24
N ARG A 65 1.15 -0.46 8.96
CA ARG A 65 0.87 -1.05 10.27
C ARG A 65 1.77 -0.43 11.33
N GLY A 66 1.25 0.59 12.00
CA GLY A 66 1.99 1.29 13.03
C GLY A 66 3.25 1.99 12.51
N GLY A 67 3.24 2.54 11.31
CA GLY A 67 4.39 3.15 10.65
C GLY A 67 5.28 2.17 9.87
N HIS A 68 4.92 0.89 9.80
CA HIS A 68 5.67 -0.13 9.06
C HIS A 68 4.96 -0.59 7.79
N MET A 69 5.73 -0.73 6.72
CA MET A 69 5.26 -1.25 5.43
C MET A 69 5.18 -2.77 5.47
N VAL A 70 3.99 -3.32 5.26
CA VAL A 70 3.76 -4.77 5.22
C VAL A 70 3.10 -5.16 3.91
N LEU A 71 3.67 -6.09 3.15
CA LEU A 71 3.03 -6.69 1.99
C LEU A 71 1.94 -7.65 2.48
N VAL A 72 0.69 -7.40 2.07
CA VAL A 72 -0.47 -8.13 2.60
C VAL A 72 -1.14 -9.04 1.58
N ARG A 73 -1.06 -8.70 0.29
CA ARG A 73 -1.62 -9.52 -0.79
C ARG A 73 -0.99 -9.21 -2.14
N SER A 74 -0.99 -10.20 -3.02
CA SER A 74 -0.58 -10.06 -4.43
C SER A 74 -1.65 -10.64 -5.35
N HIS A 75 -1.87 -10.02 -6.52
CA HIS A 75 -2.67 -10.56 -7.61
C HIS A 75 -1.77 -10.90 -8.79
N LEU A 76 -1.81 -12.13 -9.22
CA LEU A 76 -0.89 -12.68 -10.20
C LEU A 76 -1.68 -13.34 -11.34
N PRO A 77 -1.13 -13.33 -12.57
CA PRO A 77 -1.69 -14.13 -13.65
C PRO A 77 -1.53 -15.61 -13.34
N ASP A 78 -2.02 -16.46 -14.22
CA ASP A 78 -1.89 -17.90 -14.14
C ASP A 78 -0.43 -18.36 -13.97
N PHE A 79 -0.23 -19.56 -13.43
CA PHE A 79 1.07 -20.20 -13.13
C PHE A 79 2.05 -20.27 -14.31
N ALA A 80 1.56 -20.24 -15.56
CA ALA A 80 2.39 -20.23 -16.75
C ALA A 80 3.26 -18.97 -16.90
N ALA A 81 3.01 -17.92 -16.13
CA ALA A 81 3.76 -16.67 -16.16
C ALA A 81 5.09 -16.69 -15.37
N GLY A 82 5.43 -17.79 -14.70
CA GLY A 82 6.65 -17.93 -13.91
C GLY A 82 6.66 -17.13 -12.60
N LEU A 83 5.48 -16.70 -12.15
CA LEU A 83 5.27 -16.03 -10.86
C LEU A 83 4.61 -17.02 -9.90
N ASP A 84 5.34 -18.06 -9.49
CA ASP A 84 4.81 -19.12 -8.66
C ASP A 84 4.55 -18.66 -7.21
N HIS A 85 3.50 -19.26 -6.62
CA HIS A 85 3.25 -19.19 -5.19
C HIS A 85 4.32 -19.95 -4.42
N ILE A 86 4.96 -19.28 -3.47
CA ILE A 86 5.93 -19.89 -2.56
C ILE A 86 5.14 -20.60 -1.44
N PRO A 87 5.26 -21.94 -1.28
CA PRO A 87 4.60 -22.66 -0.21
C PRO A 87 4.89 -22.04 1.18
N GLY A 88 3.84 -21.77 1.95
CA GLY A 88 3.95 -21.11 3.24
C GLY A 88 3.88 -19.58 3.21
N ARG A 89 3.86 -18.98 2.03
CA ARG A 89 3.69 -17.52 1.84
C ARG A 89 2.24 -17.20 1.50
N GLY A 90 1.45 -16.92 2.51
CA GLY A 90 0.03 -16.58 2.35
C GLY A 90 -0.85 -17.74 1.86
N ARG A 91 -2.06 -17.42 1.45
CA ARG A 91 -3.09 -18.36 1.00
C ARG A 91 -3.51 -18.05 -0.44
N GLN A 92 -3.30 -19.00 -1.33
CA GLN A 92 -3.67 -18.85 -2.74
C GLN A 92 -5.16 -19.07 -2.97
N VAL A 93 -5.79 -18.19 -3.75
CA VAL A 93 -7.21 -18.24 -4.12
C VAL A 93 -7.37 -17.86 -5.59
N SER A 94 -8.05 -18.68 -6.38
CA SER A 94 -8.37 -18.34 -7.79
C SER A 94 -9.22 -17.07 -7.86
N ASP A 95 -8.94 -16.21 -8.84
CA ASP A 95 -9.76 -15.03 -9.15
C ASP A 95 -10.98 -15.36 -10.05
N GLY A 96 -11.06 -16.61 -10.54
CA GLY A 96 -12.11 -17.07 -11.46
C GLY A 96 -11.94 -16.59 -12.91
N GLN A 97 -10.85 -15.90 -13.24
CA GLN A 97 -10.58 -15.32 -14.56
C GLN A 97 -9.25 -15.77 -15.18
N GLY A 98 -8.66 -16.84 -14.62
CA GLY A 98 -7.37 -17.37 -15.07
C GLY A 98 -6.17 -16.84 -14.30
N GLY A 99 -6.39 -16.02 -13.27
CA GLY A 99 -5.39 -15.57 -12.32
C GLY A 99 -5.66 -16.07 -10.91
N TYR A 100 -4.88 -15.60 -9.97
CA TYR A 100 -5.04 -15.93 -8.55
C TYR A 100 -4.54 -14.81 -7.64
N TRP A 101 -5.12 -14.77 -6.46
CA TRP A 101 -4.69 -13.96 -5.34
C TRP A 101 -3.82 -14.80 -4.41
N ILE A 102 -2.78 -14.17 -3.87
CA ILE A 102 -2.12 -14.61 -2.63
C ILE A 102 -2.59 -13.65 -1.54
N LEU A 103 -3.39 -14.15 -0.62
CA LEU A 103 -3.93 -13.40 0.52
C LEU A 103 -3.15 -13.74 1.78
N ASP A 104 -3.27 -12.91 2.81
CA ASP A 104 -2.68 -13.15 4.13
C ASP A 104 -1.14 -13.35 4.06
N ILE A 105 -0.44 -12.54 3.26
CA ILE A 105 1.02 -12.67 3.07
C ILE A 105 1.75 -12.27 4.35
N ASP A 106 1.41 -11.13 4.96
CA ASP A 106 1.97 -10.64 6.23
C ASP A 106 3.51 -10.54 6.25
N GLU A 107 4.10 -9.98 5.17
CA GLU A 107 5.55 -9.89 4.98
C GLU A 107 6.03 -8.46 5.20
N PRO A 108 6.77 -8.16 6.29
CA PRO A 108 7.36 -6.84 6.52
C PRO A 108 8.38 -6.48 5.44
N VAL A 109 8.32 -5.24 4.96
CA VAL A 109 9.30 -4.72 3.99
C VAL A 109 10.47 -4.10 4.74
N PRO A 110 11.70 -4.60 4.56
CA PRO A 110 12.86 -4.10 5.27
C PRO A 110 13.10 -2.60 5.07
N GLY A 111 13.19 -1.85 6.17
CA GLY A 111 13.40 -0.40 6.14
C GLY A 111 12.25 0.39 5.53
N ASP A 112 11.06 -0.18 5.54
CA ASP A 112 9.81 0.44 5.09
C ASP A 112 9.90 1.08 3.69
N ALA A 113 10.72 0.49 2.82
CA ALA A 113 10.98 1.02 1.48
C ALA A 113 11.40 -0.07 0.50
N TYR A 114 11.06 0.15 -0.77
CA TYR A 114 11.55 -0.67 -1.88
C TYR A 114 11.94 0.17 -3.09
N VAL A 115 12.71 -0.43 -4.00
CA VAL A 115 13.15 0.20 -5.24
C VAL A 115 12.37 -0.37 -6.41
N LEU A 116 11.85 0.53 -7.26
CA LEU A 116 11.13 0.20 -8.49
C LEU A 116 11.77 0.90 -9.68
N ARG A 117 11.80 0.22 -10.84
CA ARG A 117 12.08 0.83 -12.14
C ARG A 117 10.82 0.73 -13.02
N PRO A 118 10.03 1.80 -13.14
CA PRO A 118 8.82 1.76 -13.95
C PRO A 118 9.11 1.41 -15.40
N GLY A 119 8.36 0.46 -15.95
CA GLY A 119 8.37 0.17 -17.38
C GLY A 119 7.79 1.34 -18.19
N ARG A 120 7.92 1.25 -19.52
CA ARG A 120 7.25 2.18 -20.45
C ARG A 120 5.91 1.62 -20.91
N GLY A 121 5.01 2.52 -21.33
CA GLY A 121 3.85 2.22 -22.15
C GLY A 121 3.04 1.02 -21.66
N ALA A 122 3.20 -0.13 -22.31
CA ALA A 122 2.39 -1.32 -22.06
C ALA A 122 2.52 -1.92 -20.64
N VAL A 123 3.62 -1.66 -19.92
CA VAL A 123 3.81 -2.14 -18.55
C VAL A 123 3.07 -1.25 -17.54
N ASP A 124 3.07 0.05 -17.75
CA ASP A 124 2.28 1.05 -17.03
C ASP A 124 2.23 0.85 -15.51
N HIS A 125 3.39 0.98 -14.83
CA HIS A 125 3.43 0.94 -13.37
C HIS A 125 2.69 2.13 -12.76
N ARG A 126 1.78 1.84 -11.84
CA ARG A 126 0.93 2.82 -11.14
C ARG A 126 0.94 2.56 -9.64
N LEU A 127 0.86 3.61 -8.84
CA LEU A 127 0.52 3.54 -7.42
C LEU A 127 -0.95 3.92 -7.25
N ARG A 128 -1.67 3.17 -6.44
CA ARG A 128 -3.06 3.46 -6.07
C ARG A 128 -3.20 3.47 -4.56
N VAL A 129 -3.65 4.62 -4.02
CA VAL A 129 -4.01 4.83 -2.61
C VAL A 129 -5.47 5.26 -2.57
N GLY A 130 -6.34 4.46 -2.01
CA GLY A 130 -7.79 4.70 -2.10
C GLY A 130 -8.24 4.90 -3.56
N GLU A 131 -8.82 6.06 -3.87
CA GLU A 131 -9.26 6.43 -5.22
C GLU A 131 -8.17 7.15 -6.05
N THR A 132 -7.07 7.55 -5.41
CA THR A 132 -5.98 8.27 -6.08
C THR A 132 -5.05 7.30 -6.79
N THR A 133 -4.78 7.56 -8.07
CA THR A 133 -3.82 6.79 -8.87
C THR A 133 -2.76 7.69 -9.47
N VAL A 134 -1.48 7.32 -9.31
CA VAL A 134 -0.33 8.00 -9.88
C VAL A 134 0.38 7.07 -10.85
N SER A 135 0.53 7.47 -12.11
CA SER A 135 1.30 6.72 -13.10
C SER A 135 2.80 7.00 -12.95
N LEU A 136 3.52 6.05 -12.39
CA LEU A 136 4.99 6.11 -12.28
C LEU A 136 5.66 5.98 -13.65
N SER A 137 5.06 5.20 -14.55
CA SER A 137 5.55 5.04 -15.92
C SER A 137 5.47 6.31 -16.75
N GLN A 138 4.52 7.20 -16.47
CA GLN A 138 4.42 8.51 -17.12
C GLN A 138 5.32 9.54 -16.44
N ALA A 139 5.33 9.58 -15.11
CA ALA A 139 6.06 10.57 -14.33
C ALA A 139 7.58 10.39 -14.41
N ALA A 140 8.07 9.13 -14.41
CA ALA A 140 9.50 8.83 -14.37
C ALA A 140 9.83 7.49 -15.07
N PRO A 141 9.62 7.37 -16.39
CA PRO A 141 9.81 6.12 -17.12
C PRO A 141 11.28 5.66 -17.05
N ARG A 142 11.51 4.40 -16.66
CA ARG A 142 12.81 3.75 -16.50
C ARG A 142 13.75 4.35 -15.44
N ALA A 143 13.34 5.39 -14.73
CA ALA A 143 14.10 5.93 -13.62
C ALA A 143 14.16 4.92 -12.46
N ARG A 144 15.19 5.01 -11.65
CA ARG A 144 15.23 4.29 -10.38
C ARG A 144 14.44 5.10 -9.34
N LEU A 145 13.34 4.56 -8.87
CA LEU A 145 12.48 5.16 -7.86
C LEU A 145 12.65 4.42 -6.54
N ARG A 146 12.73 5.17 -5.44
CA ARG A 146 12.55 4.68 -4.08
C ARG A 146 11.11 5.00 -3.66
N ILE A 147 10.39 4.01 -3.21
CA ILE A 147 9.05 4.14 -2.64
C ILE A 147 9.19 3.80 -1.16
N GLU A 148 8.82 4.73 -0.30
CA GLU A 148 9.09 4.68 1.13
C GLU A 148 7.85 5.11 1.90
N LEU A 149 7.50 4.35 2.93
CA LEU A 149 6.54 4.77 3.94
C LEU A 149 7.31 5.55 5.01
N THR A 150 7.00 6.84 5.12
CA THR A 150 7.58 7.70 6.15
C THR A 150 6.57 7.87 7.28
N GLY A 151 7.03 7.78 8.54
CA GLY A 151 6.21 8.23 9.65
C GLY A 151 5.94 9.73 9.54
N SER A 152 4.84 10.23 10.12
CA SER A 152 4.70 11.68 10.34
C SER A 152 5.83 12.13 11.24
N GLU A 153 6.64 13.06 10.77
CA GLU A 153 7.50 13.83 11.66
C GLU A 153 6.55 14.65 12.56
N ASP A 154 6.56 14.35 13.88
CA ASP A 154 5.91 15.15 14.91
C ASP A 154 6.61 16.52 15.08
#